data_8f798e332e9220f32161dd7a2ce3e4c0
#
_entry.id   8f798e332e9220f32161dd7a2ce3e4c0
#
_cell.length_a   1.000
_cell.length_b   1.000
_cell.length_c   1.000
_cell.angle_alpha   90.00
_cell.angle_beta   90.00
_cell.angle_gamma   90.00
#
_symmetry.space_group_name_H-M   'P 1'
#
loop_
_entity.id
_entity.type
_entity.pdbx_description
1 polymer ?
#
loop_
_entity_poly.entity_id
_entity_poly.type
_entity_poly.pdbx_seq_one_letter_code
_entity_poly.pdbx_strand_id
1 'polypeptide(L)'
;MGERAAVGYAMNLYVQSFDAQAGAVLKMREFDHPAIAQWLERAAQVNPSSSYSLMLASRVFAEMASDANSRVFLDLVHRHFTARPNERWVWLSHAIFVARHFLQDPELARHYSRSLRELTDPAQVPRWARQMEVFLLVEQNQAQAAQLLVAAMLQSGQIADQQELELLTQRLSEGRSQGDRRSQEKTLTSR
;
A
#
# COMPACT_ATOMS: atom_id res chain seq x y z
N MET A 1 18.52 23.17 -11.06
CA MET A 1 17.48 22.19 -10.65
C MET A 1 16.83 21.49 -11.88
N GLY A 2 16.66 22.17 -13.00
CA GLY A 2 15.97 21.62 -14.20
C GLY A 2 16.61 20.37 -14.81
N GLU A 3 17.95 20.33 -14.91
CA GLU A 3 18.64 19.20 -15.55
C GLU A 3 18.45 17.87 -14.84
N ARG A 4 18.54 17.82 -13.51
CA ARG A 4 18.30 16.59 -12.72
C ARG A 4 16.87 16.10 -12.86
N ALA A 5 15.91 17.01 -12.86
CA ALA A 5 14.50 16.65 -13.06
C ALA A 5 14.30 16.05 -14.48
N ALA A 6 14.85 16.67 -15.50
CA ALA A 6 14.78 16.16 -16.87
C ALA A 6 15.42 14.78 -17.02
N VAL A 7 16.58 14.55 -16.42
CA VAL A 7 17.23 13.23 -16.42
C VAL A 7 16.36 12.18 -15.72
N GLY A 8 15.81 12.49 -14.53
CA GLY A 8 14.93 11.57 -13.83
C GLY A 8 13.66 11.21 -14.63
N TYR A 9 13.06 12.18 -15.33
CA TYR A 9 11.94 11.91 -16.22
C TYR A 9 12.36 11.07 -17.43
N ALA A 10 13.49 11.37 -18.07
CA ALA A 10 14.02 10.58 -19.18
C ALA A 10 14.28 9.12 -18.80
N MET A 11 14.82 8.88 -17.60
CA MET A 11 15.01 7.53 -17.07
C MET A 11 13.70 6.78 -16.92
N ASN A 12 12.65 7.42 -16.39
CA ASN A 12 11.33 6.80 -16.26
C ASN A 12 10.68 6.51 -17.61
N LEU A 13 10.79 7.44 -18.58
CA LEU A 13 10.29 7.26 -19.95
C LEU A 13 11.03 6.12 -20.65
N TYR A 14 12.34 5.99 -20.43
CA TYR A 14 13.12 4.88 -20.97
C TYR A 14 12.59 3.53 -20.46
N VAL A 15 12.33 3.41 -19.15
CA VAL A 15 11.75 2.19 -18.58
C VAL A 15 10.35 1.91 -19.16
N GLN A 16 9.52 2.92 -19.38
CA GLN A 16 8.21 2.76 -20.01
C GLN A 16 8.28 2.39 -21.50
N SER A 17 9.36 2.77 -22.21
CA SER A 17 9.49 2.47 -23.64
C SER A 17 9.59 0.98 -23.95
N PHE A 18 9.93 0.15 -22.96
CA PHE A 18 9.92 -1.31 -23.11
C PHE A 18 8.52 -1.89 -23.27
N ASP A 19 7.49 -1.21 -22.74
CA ASP A 19 6.08 -1.62 -22.88
C ASP A 19 5.48 -1.24 -24.26
N ALA A 20 6.07 -0.27 -24.96
CA ALA A 20 5.50 0.35 -26.16
C ALA A 20 6.23 0.01 -27.48
N GLN A 21 7.00 -1.08 -27.55
CA GLN A 21 7.71 -1.45 -28.77
C GLN A 21 6.77 -2.02 -29.84
N ALA A 22 6.58 -1.29 -30.90
CA ALA A 22 5.80 -1.73 -32.07
C ALA A 22 6.42 -3.00 -32.68
N GLY A 23 5.67 -4.11 -32.64
CA GLY A 23 6.07 -5.39 -33.24
C GLY A 23 6.71 -6.41 -32.32
N ALA A 24 7.02 -6.09 -31.07
CA ALA A 24 7.45 -7.05 -30.06
C ALA A 24 6.44 -7.09 -28.92
N VAL A 25 5.60 -8.12 -28.87
CA VAL A 25 4.79 -8.44 -27.70
C VAL A 25 5.71 -9.09 -26.66
N LEU A 26 6.62 -8.31 -26.09
CA LEU A 26 7.34 -8.73 -24.91
C LEU A 26 6.32 -8.77 -23.77
N LYS A 27 6.03 -9.97 -23.29
CA LYS A 27 5.16 -10.10 -22.13
C LYS A 27 5.86 -9.46 -20.94
N MET A 28 5.20 -8.53 -20.25
CA MET A 28 5.72 -7.87 -19.04
C MET A 28 6.34 -8.84 -18.02
N ARG A 29 5.89 -10.10 -18.02
CA ARG A 29 6.44 -11.17 -17.18
C ARG A 29 7.86 -11.62 -17.53
N GLU A 30 8.35 -11.29 -18.73
CA GLU A 30 9.68 -11.67 -19.24
C GLU A 30 10.74 -10.61 -18.99
N PHE A 31 10.37 -9.47 -18.40
CA PHE A 31 11.31 -8.40 -18.08
C PHE A 31 12.19 -8.74 -16.89
N ASP A 32 13.40 -8.19 -16.89
CA ASP A 32 14.28 -8.17 -15.72
C ASP A 32 13.75 -7.17 -14.69
N HIS A 33 12.77 -7.60 -13.90
CA HIS A 33 12.12 -6.75 -12.90
C HIS A 33 13.08 -6.19 -11.84
N PRO A 34 14.08 -6.96 -11.35
CA PRO A 34 15.13 -6.40 -10.51
C PRO A 34 15.90 -5.24 -11.16
N ALA A 35 16.25 -5.35 -12.44
CA ALA A 35 16.91 -4.26 -13.17
C ALA A 35 15.99 -3.04 -13.30
N ILE A 36 14.71 -3.25 -13.64
CA ILE A 36 13.71 -2.17 -13.69
C ILE A 36 13.58 -1.48 -12.33
N ALA A 37 13.50 -2.23 -11.23
CA ALA A 37 13.42 -1.65 -9.90
C ALA A 37 14.67 -0.82 -9.56
N GLN A 38 15.86 -1.25 -9.95
CA GLN A 38 17.07 -0.47 -9.78
C GLN A 38 17.06 0.83 -10.61
N TRP A 39 16.53 0.80 -11.83
CA TRP A 39 16.37 2.00 -12.66
C TRP A 39 15.39 2.99 -12.04
N LEU A 40 14.25 2.51 -11.53
CA LEU A 40 13.26 3.36 -10.83
C LEU A 40 13.84 3.93 -9.53
N GLU A 41 14.61 3.16 -8.78
CA GLU A 41 15.34 3.62 -7.60
C GLU A 41 16.30 4.78 -7.97
N ARG A 42 17.10 4.60 -9.02
CA ARG A 42 18.02 5.63 -9.52
C ARG A 42 17.29 6.88 -9.99
N ALA A 43 16.19 6.71 -10.74
CA ALA A 43 15.37 7.84 -11.20
C ALA A 43 14.79 8.64 -10.02
N ALA A 44 14.34 7.95 -8.97
CA ALA A 44 13.84 8.59 -7.75
C ALA A 44 14.94 9.32 -6.96
N GLN A 45 16.17 8.79 -6.97
CA GLN A 45 17.34 9.44 -6.35
C GLN A 45 17.78 10.70 -7.12
N VAL A 46 17.74 10.64 -8.45
CA VAL A 46 18.11 11.79 -9.32
C VAL A 46 17.08 12.91 -9.23
N ASN A 47 15.80 12.57 -9.15
CA ASN A 47 14.70 13.53 -8.99
C ASN A 47 13.84 13.22 -7.76
N PRO A 48 14.32 13.49 -6.54
CA PRO A 48 13.63 13.12 -5.31
C PRO A 48 12.33 13.90 -5.06
N SER A 49 12.09 15.00 -5.78
CA SER A 49 10.84 15.75 -5.71
C SER A 49 9.73 15.14 -6.56
N SER A 50 10.06 14.23 -7.48
CA SER A 50 9.08 13.52 -8.31
C SER A 50 8.65 12.22 -7.66
N SER A 51 7.36 11.98 -7.66
CA SER A 51 6.79 10.67 -7.27
C SER A 51 6.55 9.72 -8.44
N TYR A 52 6.98 10.10 -9.66
CA TYR A 52 6.66 9.36 -10.87
C TYR A 52 7.24 7.94 -10.87
N SER A 53 8.49 7.76 -10.39
CA SER A 53 9.09 6.43 -10.23
C SER A 53 8.31 5.54 -9.26
N LEU A 54 7.76 6.13 -8.18
CA LEU A 54 6.96 5.38 -7.20
C LEU A 54 5.57 5.02 -7.76
N MET A 55 5.00 5.91 -8.56
CA MET A 55 3.77 5.62 -9.30
C MET A 55 3.98 4.44 -10.26
N LEU A 56 5.05 4.42 -11.05
CA LEU A 56 5.38 3.31 -11.92
C LEU A 56 5.60 2.01 -11.13
N ALA A 57 6.37 2.07 -10.05
CA ALA A 57 6.64 0.90 -9.21
C ALA A 57 5.35 0.30 -8.63
N SER A 58 4.48 1.14 -8.04
CA SER A 58 3.29 0.66 -7.33
C SER A 58 2.12 0.29 -8.26
N ARG A 59 1.86 1.08 -9.31
CA ARG A 59 0.66 0.93 -10.14
C ARG A 59 0.88 0.20 -11.45
N VAL A 60 2.10 0.14 -11.95
CA VAL A 60 2.37 -0.51 -13.23
C VAL A 60 3.07 -1.83 -12.99
N PHE A 61 4.26 -1.78 -12.42
CA PHE A 61 5.08 -2.98 -12.30
C PHE A 61 4.64 -3.94 -11.19
N ALA A 62 4.23 -3.42 -10.02
CA ALA A 62 3.80 -4.29 -8.93
C ALA A 62 2.48 -5.03 -9.21
N GLU A 63 1.59 -4.48 -10.03
CA GLU A 63 0.33 -5.14 -10.41
C GLU A 63 0.50 -6.18 -11.53
N MET A 64 1.52 -6.02 -12.38
CA MET A 64 1.69 -6.81 -13.61
C MET A 64 2.77 -7.89 -13.49
N ALA A 65 3.63 -7.80 -12.48
CA ALA A 65 4.71 -8.75 -12.25
C ALA A 65 4.24 -10.06 -11.59
N SER A 66 5.12 -11.06 -11.52
CA SER A 66 4.90 -12.21 -10.64
C SER A 66 5.01 -11.79 -9.17
N ASP A 67 4.43 -12.59 -8.26
CA ASP A 67 4.39 -12.27 -6.82
C ASP A 67 5.78 -11.91 -6.23
N ALA A 68 6.83 -12.65 -6.60
CA ALA A 68 8.18 -12.38 -6.14
C ALA A 68 8.70 -11.03 -6.65
N ASN A 69 8.42 -10.71 -7.91
CA ASN A 69 8.84 -9.46 -8.53
C ASN A 69 8.00 -8.27 -8.04
N SER A 70 6.70 -8.48 -7.82
CA SER A 70 5.83 -7.46 -7.22
C SER A 70 6.36 -6.99 -5.87
N ARG A 71 6.83 -7.93 -5.03
CA ARG A 71 7.45 -7.61 -3.73
C ARG A 71 8.66 -6.69 -3.86
N VAL A 72 9.49 -6.85 -4.89
CA VAL A 72 10.65 -5.97 -5.13
C VAL A 72 10.20 -4.52 -5.33
N PHE A 73 9.13 -4.30 -6.11
CA PHE A 73 8.59 -2.96 -6.34
C PHE A 73 7.89 -2.39 -5.10
N LEU A 74 7.13 -3.20 -4.37
CA LEU A 74 6.49 -2.78 -3.13
C LEU A 74 7.52 -2.40 -2.05
N ASP A 75 8.62 -3.13 -1.97
CA ASP A 75 9.72 -2.84 -1.06
C ASP A 75 10.43 -1.51 -1.42
N LEU A 76 10.63 -1.24 -2.72
CA LEU A 76 11.10 0.06 -3.19
C LEU A 76 10.17 1.19 -2.72
N VAL A 77 8.86 1.03 -2.90
CA VAL A 77 7.87 2.03 -2.47
C VAL A 77 7.93 2.24 -0.96
N HIS A 78 8.02 1.17 -0.17
CA HIS A 78 8.08 1.24 1.29
C HIS A 78 9.34 1.96 1.78
N ARG A 79 10.52 1.64 1.23
CA ARG A 79 11.78 2.34 1.57
C ARG A 79 11.68 3.84 1.30
N HIS A 80 11.15 4.21 0.13
CA HIS A 80 10.98 5.62 -0.21
C HIS A 80 9.92 6.32 0.65
N PHE A 81 8.85 5.63 1.01
CA PHE A 81 7.86 6.14 1.96
C PHE A 81 8.50 6.41 3.31
N THR A 82 9.28 5.47 3.87
CA THR A 82 9.94 5.63 5.17
C THR A 82 10.83 6.86 5.22
N ALA A 83 11.48 7.21 4.09
CA ALA A 83 12.32 8.41 4.01
C ALA A 83 11.51 9.72 4.00
N ARG A 84 10.27 9.72 3.46
CA ARG A 84 9.39 10.90 3.37
C ARG A 84 7.91 10.51 3.52
N PRO A 85 7.48 10.11 4.72
CA PRO A 85 6.18 9.50 4.89
C PRO A 85 5.01 10.42 4.52
N ASN A 86 5.05 11.69 4.88
CA ASN A 86 3.98 12.64 4.62
C ASN A 86 3.82 13.04 3.15
N GLU A 87 4.89 12.90 2.35
CA GLU A 87 4.83 13.20 0.92
C GLU A 87 4.45 11.98 0.07
N ARG A 88 4.71 10.77 0.59
CA ARG A 88 4.67 9.52 -0.20
C ARG A 88 3.64 8.50 0.28
N TRP A 89 2.80 8.87 1.23
CA TRP A 89 1.75 8.03 1.79
C TRP A 89 0.80 7.45 0.73
N VAL A 90 0.51 8.21 -0.33
CA VAL A 90 -0.38 7.77 -1.42
C VAL A 90 0.14 6.49 -2.07
N TRP A 91 1.45 6.41 -2.31
CA TRP A 91 2.07 5.24 -2.96
C TRP A 91 2.13 4.04 -2.03
N LEU A 92 2.34 4.26 -0.73
CA LEU A 92 2.24 3.17 0.24
C LEU A 92 0.79 2.69 0.40
N SER A 93 -0.19 3.59 0.37
CA SER A 93 -1.62 3.18 0.36
C SER A 93 -1.94 2.30 -0.83
N HIS A 94 -1.37 2.59 -2.01
CA HIS A 94 -1.53 1.73 -3.17
C HIS A 94 -0.77 0.40 -3.01
N ALA A 95 0.42 0.42 -2.42
CA ALA A 95 1.17 -0.80 -2.11
C ALA A 95 0.40 -1.72 -1.14
N ILE A 96 -0.33 -1.17 -0.17
CA ILE A 96 -1.26 -1.92 0.70
C ILE A 96 -2.34 -2.60 -0.13
N PHE A 97 -2.93 -1.88 -1.08
CA PHE A 97 -3.95 -2.44 -1.98
C PHE A 97 -3.39 -3.61 -2.81
N VAL A 98 -2.20 -3.46 -3.40
CA VAL A 98 -1.54 -4.52 -4.18
C VAL A 98 -1.22 -5.73 -3.29
N ALA A 99 -0.64 -5.53 -2.12
CA ALA A 99 -0.35 -6.59 -1.18
C ALA A 99 -1.62 -7.37 -0.80
N ARG A 100 -2.73 -6.66 -0.54
CA ARG A 100 -4.01 -7.26 -0.12
C ARG A 100 -4.72 -8.02 -1.24
N HIS A 101 -4.81 -7.42 -2.44
CA HIS A 101 -5.71 -7.91 -3.49
C HIS A 101 -4.99 -8.68 -4.60
N PHE A 102 -3.76 -8.34 -4.93
CA PHE A 102 -2.97 -9.01 -5.96
C PHE A 102 -2.10 -10.12 -5.39
N LEU A 103 -1.31 -9.82 -4.35
CA LEU A 103 -0.46 -10.82 -3.70
C LEU A 103 -1.23 -11.71 -2.72
N GLN A 104 -2.44 -11.32 -2.33
CA GLN A 104 -3.23 -11.99 -1.29
C GLN A 104 -2.41 -12.21 -0.01
N ASP A 105 -1.54 -11.25 0.31
CA ASP A 105 -0.69 -11.25 1.49
C ASP A 105 -1.22 -10.24 2.54
N PRO A 106 -2.12 -10.68 3.42
CA PRO A 106 -2.71 -9.81 4.42
C PRO A 106 -1.70 -9.34 5.47
N GLU A 107 -0.63 -10.10 5.72
CA GLU A 107 0.40 -9.72 6.68
C GLU A 107 1.27 -8.58 6.13
N LEU A 108 1.64 -8.65 4.86
CA LEU A 108 2.37 -7.57 4.20
C LEU A 108 1.51 -6.29 4.13
N ALA A 109 0.23 -6.42 3.77
CA ALA A 109 -0.71 -5.30 3.77
C ALA A 109 -0.82 -4.65 5.15
N ARG A 110 -0.90 -5.46 6.22
CA ARG A 110 -0.94 -4.97 7.59
C ARG A 110 0.38 -4.32 8.02
N HIS A 111 1.52 -4.87 7.64
CA HIS A 111 2.82 -4.27 7.90
C HIS A 111 2.92 -2.85 7.30
N TYR A 112 2.51 -2.68 6.04
CA TYR A 112 2.53 -1.38 5.38
C TYR A 112 1.52 -0.40 5.97
N SER A 113 0.31 -0.84 6.32
CA SER A 113 -0.71 0.02 6.92
C SER A 113 -0.31 0.49 8.33
N ARG A 114 0.36 -0.36 9.10
CA ARG A 114 0.97 0.03 10.37
C ARG A 114 2.05 1.09 10.18
N SER A 115 2.98 0.89 9.23
CA SER A 115 4.00 1.88 8.91
C SER A 115 3.37 3.22 8.52
N LEU A 116 2.30 3.19 7.73
CA LEU A 116 1.57 4.38 7.33
C LEU A 116 0.97 5.12 8.53
N ARG A 117 0.32 4.41 9.45
CA ARG A 117 -0.26 5.00 10.67
C ARG A 117 0.81 5.59 11.61
N GLU A 118 1.93 4.87 11.79
CA GLU A 118 2.95 5.24 12.79
C GLU A 118 3.88 6.35 12.33
N LEU A 119 4.19 6.40 11.04
CA LEU A 119 5.21 7.31 10.51
C LEU A 119 4.62 8.60 9.91
N THR A 120 3.29 8.70 9.75
CA THR A 120 2.67 9.88 9.14
C THR A 120 2.08 10.84 10.16
N ASP A 121 2.16 12.13 9.82
CA ASP A 121 1.58 13.21 10.61
C ASP A 121 0.04 13.26 10.40
N PRO A 122 -0.76 13.23 11.48
CA PRO A 122 -2.22 13.35 11.42
C PRO A 122 -2.73 14.62 10.74
N ALA A 123 -1.95 15.70 10.76
CA ALA A 123 -2.32 16.97 10.14
C ALA A 123 -2.11 16.97 8.61
N GLN A 124 -1.27 16.09 8.09
CA GLN A 124 -0.85 16.07 6.69
C GLN A 124 -1.42 14.90 5.89
N VAL A 125 -1.77 13.81 6.56
CA VAL A 125 -2.25 12.59 5.91
C VAL A 125 -3.70 12.31 6.30
N PRO A 126 -4.58 12.02 5.32
CA PRO A 126 -6.00 11.79 5.58
C PRO A 126 -6.24 10.66 6.57
N ARG A 127 -7.24 10.82 7.43
CA ARG A 127 -7.62 9.86 8.47
C ARG A 127 -7.84 8.46 7.91
N TRP A 128 -8.57 8.34 6.81
CA TRP A 128 -8.87 7.04 6.19
C TRP A 128 -7.61 6.24 5.84
N ALA A 129 -6.54 6.91 5.39
CA ALA A 129 -5.28 6.25 5.06
C ALA A 129 -4.61 5.71 6.33
N ARG A 130 -4.64 6.47 7.41
CA ARG A 130 -4.06 6.07 8.71
C ARG A 130 -4.89 5.01 9.44
N GLN A 131 -6.16 4.84 9.07
CA GLN A 131 -7.07 3.83 9.62
C GLN A 131 -7.06 2.50 8.85
N MET A 132 -6.30 2.38 7.78
CA MET A 132 -6.29 1.16 6.94
C MET A 132 -5.94 -0.11 7.73
N GLU A 133 -5.09 -0.02 8.77
CA GLU A 133 -4.76 -1.16 9.62
C GLU A 133 -6.00 -1.68 10.37
N VAL A 134 -6.85 -0.79 10.88
CA VAL A 134 -8.11 -1.17 11.56
C VAL A 134 -9.04 -1.91 10.59
N PHE A 135 -9.20 -1.38 9.37
CA PHE A 135 -10.06 -2.00 8.36
C PHE A 135 -9.56 -3.37 7.93
N LEU A 136 -8.26 -3.54 7.76
CA LEU A 136 -7.65 -4.84 7.42
C LEU A 136 -7.87 -5.87 8.54
N LEU A 137 -7.74 -5.48 9.80
CA LEU A 137 -8.01 -6.35 10.95
C LEU A 137 -9.48 -6.80 10.99
N VAL A 138 -10.41 -5.88 10.71
CA VAL A 138 -11.85 -6.21 10.62
C VAL A 138 -12.12 -7.20 9.50
N GLU A 139 -11.58 -6.98 8.31
CA GLU A 139 -11.71 -7.89 7.17
C GLU A 139 -11.16 -9.30 7.44
N GLN A 140 -10.10 -9.40 8.24
CA GLN A 140 -9.47 -10.65 8.65
C GLN A 140 -10.21 -11.35 9.80
N ASN A 141 -11.37 -10.87 10.21
CA ASN A 141 -12.13 -11.33 11.38
C ASN A 141 -11.35 -11.22 12.72
N GLN A 142 -10.38 -10.30 12.80
CA GLN A 142 -9.57 -10.03 13.99
C GLN A 142 -10.20 -8.87 14.80
N ALA A 143 -11.48 -8.97 15.12
CA ALA A 143 -12.26 -7.91 15.75
C ALA A 143 -11.67 -7.46 17.11
N GLN A 144 -11.13 -8.39 17.91
CA GLN A 144 -10.47 -8.05 19.18
C GLN A 144 -9.21 -7.22 18.96
N ALA A 145 -8.37 -7.59 18.00
CA ALA A 145 -7.15 -6.85 17.67
C ALA A 145 -7.49 -5.45 17.13
N ALA A 146 -8.52 -5.34 16.29
CA ALA A 146 -9.01 -4.06 15.79
C ALA A 146 -9.52 -3.15 16.94
N GLN A 147 -10.25 -3.71 17.91
CA GLN A 147 -10.72 -2.94 19.09
C GLN A 147 -9.56 -2.44 19.95
N LEU A 148 -8.58 -3.30 20.23
CA LEU A 148 -7.39 -2.91 20.98
C LEU A 148 -6.62 -1.80 20.26
N LEU A 149 -6.51 -1.88 18.93
CA LEU A 149 -5.87 -0.85 18.13
C LEU A 149 -6.61 0.48 18.21
N VAL A 150 -7.95 0.48 18.06
CA VAL A 150 -8.78 1.70 18.18
C VAL A 150 -8.67 2.31 19.58
N ALA A 151 -8.67 1.48 20.64
CA ALA A 151 -8.46 1.95 22.01
C ALA A 151 -7.07 2.60 22.20
N ALA A 152 -6.02 1.99 21.63
CA ALA A 152 -4.67 2.55 21.68
C ALA A 152 -4.57 3.86 20.88
N MET A 153 -5.21 3.95 19.72
CA MET A 153 -5.27 5.18 18.92
C MET A 153 -6.01 6.31 19.65
N LEU A 154 -7.07 5.99 20.38
CA LEU A 154 -7.79 6.96 21.20
C LEU A 154 -6.92 7.46 22.37
N GLN A 155 -6.27 6.57 23.09
CA GLN A 155 -5.37 6.92 24.21
C GLN A 155 -4.18 7.77 23.77
N SER A 156 -3.65 7.53 22.58
CA SER A 156 -2.50 8.27 22.01
C SER A 156 -2.92 9.58 21.31
N GLY A 157 -4.22 9.95 21.32
CA GLY A 157 -4.72 11.15 20.66
C GLY A 157 -4.70 11.11 19.13
N GLN A 158 -4.53 9.92 18.53
CA GLN A 158 -4.60 9.76 17.08
C GLN A 158 -6.03 9.83 16.54
N ILE A 159 -7.02 9.58 17.39
CA ILE A 159 -8.44 9.82 17.12
C ILE A 159 -8.81 11.13 17.82
N ALA A 160 -9.13 12.16 17.04
CA ALA A 160 -9.29 13.52 17.54
C ALA A 160 -10.76 13.93 17.76
N ASP A 161 -11.72 13.29 17.13
CA ASP A 161 -13.11 13.67 17.21
C ASP A 161 -14.07 12.49 17.42
N GLN A 162 -15.25 12.84 17.94
CA GLN A 162 -16.33 11.91 18.27
C GLN A 162 -16.86 11.17 17.02
N GLN A 163 -16.96 11.86 15.89
CA GLN A 163 -17.48 11.26 14.65
C GLN A 163 -16.54 10.18 14.11
N GLU A 164 -15.23 10.41 14.22
CA GLU A 164 -14.21 9.42 13.84
C GLU A 164 -14.34 8.16 14.71
N LEU A 165 -14.48 8.32 16.02
CA LEU A 165 -14.68 7.21 16.94
C LEU A 165 -15.96 6.42 16.66
N GLU A 166 -17.06 7.10 16.39
CA GLU A 166 -18.33 6.49 16.04
C GLU A 166 -18.24 5.68 14.76
N LEU A 167 -17.59 6.20 13.71
CA LEU A 167 -17.38 5.50 12.45
C LEU A 167 -16.54 4.23 12.63
N LEU A 168 -15.45 4.30 13.39
CA LEU A 168 -14.62 3.13 13.68
C LEU A 168 -15.38 2.10 14.51
N THR A 169 -16.16 2.53 15.50
CA THR A 169 -16.98 1.66 16.35
C THR A 169 -18.07 0.96 15.53
N GLN A 170 -18.72 1.67 14.61
CA GLN A 170 -19.69 1.10 13.68
C GLN A 170 -19.03 0.01 12.81
N ARG A 171 -17.88 0.27 12.22
CA ARG A 171 -17.14 -0.71 11.40
C ARG A 171 -16.75 -1.96 12.18
N LEU A 172 -16.35 -1.79 13.44
CA LEU A 172 -16.06 -2.92 14.33
C LEU A 172 -17.29 -3.78 14.60
N SER A 173 -18.46 -3.17 14.77
CA SER A 173 -19.73 -3.90 15.00
C SER A 173 -20.20 -4.64 13.76
N GLU A 174 -20.08 -4.03 12.57
CA GLU A 174 -20.38 -4.65 11.28
C GLU A 174 -19.48 -5.88 11.02
N GLY A 175 -18.18 -5.75 11.29
CA GLY A 175 -17.22 -6.84 11.13
C GLY A 175 -17.50 -8.04 12.05
N ARG A 176 -17.92 -7.79 13.30
CA ARG A 176 -18.36 -8.87 14.22
C ARG A 176 -19.56 -9.62 13.67
N SER A 177 -20.60 -8.90 13.24
CA SER A 177 -21.82 -9.50 12.69
C SER A 177 -21.55 -10.36 11.46
N GLN A 178 -20.62 -9.98 10.62
CA GLN A 178 -20.20 -10.76 9.46
C GLN A 178 -19.37 -11.99 9.84
N GLY A 179 -18.48 -11.87 10.82
CA GLY A 179 -17.69 -12.98 11.36
C GLY A 179 -18.57 -14.07 11.98
N ASP A 180 -19.57 -13.68 12.77
CA ASP A 180 -20.52 -14.60 13.39
C ASP A 180 -21.37 -15.37 12.37
N ARG A 181 -21.86 -14.69 11.32
CA ARG A 181 -22.61 -15.32 10.23
C ARG A 181 -21.79 -16.36 9.48
N ARG A 182 -20.54 -16.04 9.11
CA ARG A 182 -19.64 -16.98 8.42
C ARG A 182 -19.29 -18.20 9.28
N SER A 183 -19.17 -18.01 10.58
CA SER A 183 -18.92 -19.10 11.53
C SER A 183 -20.12 -20.04 11.63
N GLN A 184 -21.34 -19.49 11.63
CA GLN A 184 -22.59 -20.28 11.61
C GLN A 184 -22.79 -21.05 10.31
N GLU A 185 -22.52 -20.44 9.16
CA GLU A 185 -22.61 -21.11 7.84
C GLU A 185 -21.63 -22.28 7.73
N LYS A 186 -20.38 -22.12 8.18
CA LYS A 186 -19.40 -23.22 8.19
C LYS A 186 -19.81 -24.37 9.09
N THR A 187 -20.48 -24.11 10.19
CA THR A 187 -20.97 -25.15 11.09
C THR A 187 -22.16 -25.91 10.52
N LEU A 188 -22.99 -25.27 9.70
CA LEU A 188 -24.14 -25.86 9.04
C LEU A 188 -23.75 -26.71 7.82
N THR A 189 -22.67 -26.33 7.09
CA THR A 189 -22.18 -27.08 5.91
C THR A 189 -21.27 -28.26 6.27
N SER A 190 -20.86 -28.37 7.53
CA SER A 190 -20.01 -29.48 8.04
C SER A 190 -20.79 -30.61 8.72
N ARG A 191 -22.15 -30.59 8.62
CA ARG A 191 -23.05 -31.65 9.07
C ARG A 191 -23.72 -32.31 7.87
#